data_2173823613330760cb51426f4c99a4b2
#
_entry.id   2173823613330760cb51426f4c99a4b2
#
_cell.length_a   1.000
_cell.length_b   1.000
_cell.length_c   1.000
_cell.angle_alpha   90.00
_cell.angle_beta   90.00
_cell.angle_gamma   90.00
#
_symmetry.space_group_name_H-M   'P 1'
#
loop_
_entity.id
_entity.type
_entity.pdbx_description
1 polymer ?
#
loop_
_entity_poly.entity_id
_entity_poly.type
_entity_poly.pdbx_seq_one_letter_code
_entity_poly.pdbx_strand_id
1 'polypeptide(L)'
;MGLSSILVALMIQPMNIADMQPGSAASVVIIMSFFTILATVIIGVAPVAQIPAYYVPLLTLVTCLGYAPLDYSGKIMMGEVGNHTFAIALGIGFYILGGFVGTLILFIVTTALIAYIRRNNLSRFLINKLHINNPTFGDLFMDVLTGGGLGDLFRKIILGERQQVIDDNLLIALGFRRLFYNPYSPNLERVVEKDVRTKPADLRRLN
;
A
#
# COMPACT_ATOMS: atom_id res chain seq x y z
N MET A 1 -13.47 -17.67 9.44
CA MET A 1 -13.45 -16.38 10.17
C MET A 1 -12.01 -15.91 10.52
N GLY A 2 -11.14 -16.72 11.13
CA GLY A 2 -9.80 -16.25 11.56
C GLY A 2 -8.93 -15.61 10.48
N LEU A 3 -8.81 -16.20 9.30
CA LEU A 3 -8.02 -15.65 8.20
C LEU A 3 -8.56 -14.31 7.68
N SER A 4 -9.89 -14.16 7.64
CA SER A 4 -10.51 -12.89 7.23
C SER A 4 -10.22 -11.78 8.22
N SER A 5 -10.25 -12.08 9.52
CA SER A 5 -9.95 -11.10 10.58
C SER A 5 -8.48 -10.64 10.51
N ILE A 6 -7.56 -11.55 10.21
CA ILE A 6 -6.14 -11.20 9.99
C ILE A 6 -6.01 -10.27 8.77
N LEU A 7 -6.69 -10.61 7.67
CA LEU A 7 -6.63 -9.79 6.45
C LEU A 7 -7.22 -8.39 6.66
N VAL A 8 -8.33 -8.28 7.41
CA VAL A 8 -8.91 -7.00 7.81
C VAL A 8 -7.92 -6.19 8.66
N ALA A 9 -7.25 -6.83 9.62
CA ALA A 9 -6.23 -6.17 10.44
C ALA A 9 -5.01 -5.72 9.62
N LEU A 10 -4.61 -6.48 8.59
CA LEU A 10 -3.51 -6.12 7.69
C LEU A 10 -3.79 -4.86 6.86
N MET A 11 -5.06 -4.46 6.68
CA MET A 11 -5.42 -3.20 6.02
C MET A 11 -4.83 -1.96 6.71
N ILE A 12 -4.50 -2.06 7.98
CA ILE A 12 -3.89 -0.97 8.76
C ILE A 12 -2.53 -0.56 8.16
N GLN A 13 -1.72 -1.51 7.71
CA GLN A 13 -0.37 -1.23 7.22
C GLN A 13 -0.33 -0.32 5.97
N PRO A 14 -1.03 -0.65 4.87
CA PRO A 14 -1.09 0.25 3.73
C PRO A 14 -1.76 1.59 4.07
N MET A 15 -2.74 1.61 4.99
CA MET A 15 -3.40 2.85 5.39
C MET A 15 -2.43 3.80 6.14
N ASN A 16 -1.58 3.29 7.02
CA ASN A 16 -0.54 4.07 7.68
C ASN A 16 0.45 4.68 6.68
N ILE A 17 0.79 3.95 5.62
CA ILE A 17 1.62 4.50 4.53
C ILE A 17 0.86 5.58 3.76
N ALA A 18 -0.43 5.42 3.54
CA ALA A 18 -1.25 6.45 2.88
C ALA A 18 -1.24 7.76 3.65
N ASP A 19 -1.32 7.73 4.99
CA ASP A 19 -1.40 8.90 5.86
C ASP A 19 -0.09 9.70 6.00
N MET A 20 1.01 9.23 5.45
CA MET A 20 2.27 9.99 5.46
C MET A 20 2.24 11.27 4.59
N GLN A 21 1.14 11.55 3.91
CA GLN A 21 0.93 12.74 3.09
C GLN A 21 -0.50 13.24 3.25
N PRO A 22 -0.72 14.55 3.47
CA PRO A 22 -2.05 15.14 3.61
C PRO A 22 -2.97 14.76 2.45
N GLY A 23 -4.21 14.40 2.76
CA GLY A 23 -5.25 14.04 1.80
C GLY A 23 -5.12 12.65 1.16
N SER A 24 -3.98 11.97 1.29
CA SER A 24 -3.79 10.67 0.63
C SER A 24 -4.65 9.57 1.25
N ALA A 25 -4.66 9.45 2.58
CA ALA A 25 -5.48 8.47 3.27
C ALA A 25 -6.97 8.74 3.06
N ALA A 26 -7.40 10.01 3.20
CA ALA A 26 -8.77 10.42 2.94
C ALA A 26 -9.21 10.08 1.51
N SER A 27 -8.36 10.33 0.50
CA SER A 27 -8.64 9.97 -0.90
C SER A 27 -8.89 8.47 -1.06
N VAL A 28 -8.04 7.64 -0.46
CA VAL A 28 -8.18 6.17 -0.53
C VAL A 28 -9.48 5.73 0.12
N VAL A 29 -9.79 6.22 1.32
CA VAL A 29 -11.02 5.88 2.05
C VAL A 29 -12.26 6.28 1.24
N ILE A 30 -12.29 7.49 0.68
CA ILE A 30 -13.42 7.99 -0.12
C ILE A 30 -13.62 7.12 -1.36
N ILE A 31 -12.55 6.87 -2.13
CA ILE A 31 -12.63 6.09 -3.38
C ILE A 31 -13.07 4.65 -3.07
N MET A 32 -12.45 3.99 -2.10
CA MET A 32 -12.74 2.59 -1.80
C MET A 32 -14.12 2.41 -1.15
N SER A 33 -14.55 3.33 -0.28
CA SER A 33 -15.91 3.29 0.28
C SER A 33 -16.97 3.48 -0.80
N PHE A 34 -16.79 4.47 -1.68
CA PHE A 34 -17.71 4.71 -2.80
C PHE A 34 -17.80 3.49 -3.72
N PHE A 35 -16.65 2.92 -4.10
CA PHE A 35 -16.60 1.71 -4.91
C PHE A 35 -17.30 0.53 -4.22
N THR A 36 -17.09 0.34 -2.91
CA THR A 36 -17.72 -0.74 -2.15
C THR A 36 -19.24 -0.57 -2.07
N ILE A 37 -19.74 0.66 -1.87
CA ILE A 37 -21.17 0.95 -1.89
C ILE A 37 -21.76 0.58 -3.25
N LEU A 38 -21.15 1.09 -4.31
CA LEU A 38 -21.61 0.86 -5.69
C LEU A 38 -21.65 -0.64 -6.01
N ALA A 39 -20.58 -1.37 -5.69
CA ALA A 39 -20.49 -2.81 -5.91
C ALA A 39 -21.53 -3.57 -5.10
N THR A 40 -21.75 -3.20 -3.82
CA THR A 40 -22.74 -3.83 -2.94
C THR A 40 -24.17 -3.67 -3.49
N VAL A 41 -24.48 -2.48 -4.02
CA VAL A 41 -25.81 -2.20 -4.59
C VAL A 41 -25.98 -2.93 -5.93
N ILE A 42 -24.99 -2.90 -6.82
CA ILE A 42 -25.07 -3.54 -8.15
C ILE A 42 -25.18 -5.07 -8.03
N ILE A 43 -24.41 -5.67 -7.14
CA ILE A 43 -24.40 -7.13 -6.92
C ILE A 43 -25.64 -7.57 -6.17
N GLY A 44 -26.32 -6.67 -5.45
CA GLY A 44 -27.49 -6.99 -4.66
C GLY A 44 -27.16 -7.82 -3.41
N VAL A 45 -26.08 -7.46 -2.70
CA VAL A 45 -25.64 -8.20 -1.51
C VAL A 45 -26.74 -8.18 -0.43
N ALA A 46 -27.07 -9.35 0.10
CA ALA A 46 -28.11 -9.49 1.12
C ALA A 46 -27.75 -8.73 2.41
N PRO A 47 -28.77 -8.21 3.13
CA PRO A 47 -28.57 -7.59 4.43
C PRO A 47 -27.92 -8.55 5.45
N VAL A 48 -27.03 -8.03 6.29
CA VAL A 48 -26.43 -8.76 7.39
C VAL A 48 -27.11 -8.33 8.69
N ALA A 49 -27.72 -9.25 9.42
CA ALA A 49 -28.47 -8.97 10.65
C ALA A 49 -29.51 -7.82 10.47
N GLN A 50 -30.24 -7.83 9.35
CA GLN A 50 -31.25 -6.82 8.96
C GLN A 50 -30.65 -5.43 8.61
N ILE A 51 -29.34 -5.27 8.64
CA ILE A 51 -28.66 -4.03 8.25
C ILE A 51 -28.25 -4.13 6.76
N PRO A 52 -28.57 -3.13 5.93
CA PRO A 52 -28.13 -3.13 4.53
C PRO A 52 -26.62 -3.27 4.41
N ALA A 53 -26.15 -4.12 3.50
CA ALA A 53 -24.72 -4.42 3.33
C ALA A 53 -23.85 -3.18 3.00
N TYR A 54 -24.45 -2.16 2.38
CA TYR A 54 -23.77 -0.88 2.09
C TYR A 54 -23.68 0.07 3.30
N TYR A 55 -24.26 -0.26 4.45
CA TYR A 55 -24.32 0.66 5.61
C TYR A 55 -22.93 1.00 6.17
N VAL A 56 -22.09 -0.02 6.39
CA VAL A 56 -20.73 0.19 6.91
C VAL A 56 -19.89 1.06 5.96
N PRO A 57 -19.78 0.76 4.66
CA PRO A 57 -19.03 1.63 3.74
C PRO A 57 -19.67 3.03 3.60
N LEU A 58 -20.98 3.18 3.75
CA LEU A 58 -21.65 4.49 3.75
C LEU A 58 -21.23 5.33 4.96
N LEU A 59 -21.29 4.76 6.17
CA LEU A 59 -20.80 5.45 7.37
C LEU A 59 -19.34 5.84 7.24
N THR A 60 -18.51 4.93 6.73
CA THR A 60 -17.08 5.18 6.49
C THR A 60 -16.88 6.35 5.54
N LEU A 61 -17.63 6.40 4.43
CA LEU A 61 -17.60 7.47 3.46
C LEU A 61 -17.99 8.81 4.06
N VAL A 62 -19.16 8.87 4.72
CA VAL A 62 -19.70 10.13 5.28
C VAL A 62 -18.78 10.69 6.37
N THR A 63 -18.28 9.84 7.26
CA THR A 63 -17.32 10.25 8.31
C THR A 63 -16.05 10.78 7.70
N CYS A 64 -15.51 10.10 6.67
CA CYS A 64 -14.29 10.55 5.99
C CYS A 64 -14.51 11.85 5.24
N LEU A 65 -15.65 12.05 4.58
CA LEU A 65 -15.99 13.32 3.89
C LEU A 65 -16.05 14.49 4.85
N GLY A 66 -16.56 14.29 6.07
CA GLY A 66 -16.55 15.33 7.11
C GLY A 66 -15.14 15.72 7.58
N TYR A 67 -14.23 14.75 7.58
CA TYR A 67 -12.84 14.93 7.97
C TYR A 67 -11.95 15.50 6.85
N ALA A 68 -12.20 15.08 5.61
CA ALA A 68 -11.36 15.29 4.44
C ALA A 68 -10.93 16.76 4.19
N PRO A 69 -11.80 17.80 4.33
CA PRO A 69 -11.39 19.20 4.07
C PRO A 69 -10.24 19.67 4.96
N LEU A 70 -10.17 19.21 6.20
CA LEU A 70 -9.11 19.55 7.15
C LEU A 70 -7.82 18.79 6.83
N ASP A 71 -7.92 17.52 6.44
CA ASP A 71 -6.80 16.70 6.04
C ASP A 71 -6.18 17.19 4.71
N TYR A 72 -6.98 17.46 3.69
CA TYR A 72 -6.50 18.02 2.41
C TYR A 72 -5.81 19.39 2.57
N SER A 73 -6.25 20.18 3.54
CA SER A 73 -5.61 21.47 3.84
C SER A 73 -4.34 21.33 4.68
N GLY A 74 -3.98 20.14 5.11
CA GLY A 74 -2.82 19.86 5.97
C GLY A 74 -2.96 20.41 7.39
N LYS A 75 -4.19 20.77 7.82
CA LYS A 75 -4.44 21.30 9.16
C LYS A 75 -4.48 20.23 10.24
N ILE A 76 -4.86 19.02 9.85
CA ILE A 76 -4.88 17.84 10.70
C ILE A 76 -4.38 16.64 9.90
N MET A 77 -3.87 15.64 10.59
CA MET A 77 -3.56 14.32 10.03
C MET A 77 -4.48 13.29 10.67
N MET A 78 -4.79 12.22 9.92
CA MET A 78 -5.68 11.16 10.40
C MET A 78 -5.12 10.47 11.66
N GLY A 79 -3.82 10.25 11.68
CA GLY A 79 -3.11 9.62 12.78
C GLY A 79 -3.45 8.14 12.96
N GLU A 80 -2.78 7.47 13.89
CA GLU A 80 -2.92 6.02 14.06
C GLU A 80 -4.37 5.58 14.35
N VAL A 81 -5.08 6.29 15.23
CA VAL A 81 -6.46 5.92 15.60
C VAL A 81 -7.39 6.02 14.39
N GLY A 82 -7.28 7.10 13.61
CA GLY A 82 -8.07 7.29 12.40
C GLY A 82 -7.74 6.24 11.33
N ASN A 83 -6.45 6.00 11.09
CA ASN A 83 -5.98 5.00 10.13
C ASN A 83 -6.49 3.60 10.47
N HIS A 84 -6.41 3.19 11.74
CA HIS A 84 -6.91 1.90 12.20
C HIS A 84 -8.42 1.81 12.04
N THR A 85 -9.16 2.85 12.43
CA THR A 85 -10.61 2.88 12.34
C THR A 85 -11.08 2.76 10.90
N PHE A 86 -10.56 3.58 10.00
CA PHE A 86 -10.95 3.55 8.59
C PHE A 86 -10.48 2.28 7.87
N ALA A 87 -9.28 1.77 8.19
CA ALA A 87 -8.77 0.52 7.62
C ALA A 87 -9.66 -0.67 7.98
N ILE A 88 -10.02 -0.79 9.27
CA ILE A 88 -10.89 -1.87 9.76
C ILE A 88 -12.30 -1.72 9.17
N ALA A 89 -12.86 -0.52 9.12
CA ALA A 89 -14.17 -0.26 8.54
C ALA A 89 -14.23 -0.63 7.05
N LEU A 90 -13.21 -0.26 6.27
CA LEU A 90 -13.06 -0.70 4.87
C LEU A 90 -12.96 -2.21 4.77
N GLY A 91 -12.10 -2.85 5.57
CA GLY A 91 -11.92 -4.30 5.57
C GLY A 91 -13.21 -5.06 5.90
N ILE A 92 -14.02 -4.57 6.85
CA ILE A 92 -15.34 -5.12 7.16
C ILE A 92 -16.28 -4.95 5.96
N GLY A 93 -16.32 -3.77 5.33
CA GLY A 93 -17.11 -3.53 4.12
C GLY A 93 -16.73 -4.48 2.98
N PHE A 94 -15.46 -4.73 2.77
CA PHE A 94 -14.95 -5.70 1.77
C PHE A 94 -15.38 -7.13 2.09
N TYR A 95 -15.34 -7.51 3.37
CA TYR A 95 -15.77 -8.83 3.80
C TYR A 95 -17.30 -9.03 3.61
N ILE A 96 -18.09 -8.02 3.89
CA ILE A 96 -19.54 -8.06 3.66
C ILE A 96 -19.83 -8.18 2.15
N LEU A 97 -19.07 -7.47 1.30
CA LEU A 97 -19.25 -7.49 -0.15
C LEU A 97 -18.92 -8.86 -0.77
N GLY A 98 -17.83 -9.50 -0.37
CA GLY A 98 -17.34 -10.69 -1.10
C GLY A 98 -16.64 -11.74 -0.23
N GLY A 99 -16.85 -11.75 1.10
CA GLY A 99 -16.22 -12.69 2.02
C GLY A 99 -14.69 -12.58 1.99
N PHE A 100 -14.00 -13.70 2.25
CA PHE A 100 -12.54 -13.75 2.27
C PHE A 100 -11.90 -13.35 0.93
N VAL A 101 -12.42 -13.90 -0.17
CA VAL A 101 -11.88 -13.64 -1.52
C VAL A 101 -12.07 -12.18 -1.91
N GLY A 102 -13.27 -11.62 -1.66
CA GLY A 102 -13.54 -10.20 -1.89
C GLY A 102 -12.63 -9.30 -1.07
N THR A 103 -12.42 -9.62 0.20
CA THR A 103 -11.49 -8.88 1.07
C THR A 103 -10.06 -8.93 0.53
N LEU A 104 -9.59 -10.10 0.08
CA LEU A 104 -8.25 -10.25 -0.48
C LEU A 104 -8.05 -9.43 -1.75
N ILE A 105 -9.00 -9.52 -2.70
CA ILE A 105 -8.94 -8.76 -3.95
C ILE A 105 -8.94 -7.26 -3.65
N LEU A 106 -9.85 -6.79 -2.80
CA LEU A 106 -9.98 -5.36 -2.49
C LEU A 106 -8.82 -4.84 -1.62
N PHE A 107 -8.20 -5.68 -0.80
CA PHE A 107 -6.95 -5.39 -0.12
C PHE A 107 -5.83 -5.11 -1.13
N ILE A 108 -5.67 -5.98 -2.13
CA ILE A 108 -4.68 -5.80 -3.20
C ILE A 108 -4.97 -4.53 -4.00
N VAL A 109 -6.22 -4.29 -4.38
CA VAL A 109 -6.65 -3.09 -5.10
C VAL A 109 -6.38 -1.83 -4.28
N THR A 110 -6.71 -1.82 -2.99
CA THR A 110 -6.45 -0.69 -2.09
C THR A 110 -4.96 -0.41 -1.97
N THR A 111 -4.15 -1.45 -1.80
CA THR A 111 -2.68 -1.35 -1.75
C THR A 111 -2.11 -0.77 -3.05
N ALA A 112 -2.60 -1.21 -4.20
CA ALA A 112 -2.22 -0.69 -5.51
C ALA A 112 -2.64 0.78 -5.69
N LEU A 113 -3.83 1.15 -5.22
CA LEU A 113 -4.31 2.53 -5.23
C LEU A 113 -3.42 3.44 -4.39
N ILE A 114 -3.03 3.02 -3.20
CA ILE A 114 -2.10 3.75 -2.33
C ILE A 114 -0.74 3.93 -3.01
N ALA A 115 -0.19 2.86 -3.57
CA ALA A 115 1.07 2.90 -4.31
C ALA A 115 1.00 3.89 -5.50
N TYR A 116 -0.14 3.93 -6.20
CA TYR A 116 -0.38 4.85 -7.31
C TYR A 116 -0.49 6.30 -6.85
N ILE A 117 -1.31 6.60 -5.84
CA ILE A 117 -1.49 7.96 -5.30
C ILE A 117 -0.16 8.50 -4.77
N ARG A 118 0.63 7.66 -4.11
CA ARG A 118 1.90 8.04 -3.50
C ARG A 118 3.14 7.81 -4.37
N ARG A 119 2.97 7.43 -5.62
CA ARG A 119 4.07 7.01 -6.51
C ARG A 119 5.28 7.96 -6.51
N ASN A 120 5.06 9.28 -6.54
CA ASN A 120 6.14 10.26 -6.60
C ASN A 120 6.98 10.29 -5.31
N ASN A 121 6.32 10.23 -4.15
CA ASN A 121 6.99 10.25 -2.86
C ASN A 121 7.68 8.92 -2.57
N LEU A 122 7.01 7.79 -2.87
CA LEU A 122 7.59 6.46 -2.73
C LEU A 122 8.80 6.27 -3.68
N SER A 123 8.71 6.73 -4.93
CA SER A 123 9.84 6.67 -5.86
C SER A 123 11.04 7.46 -5.34
N ARG A 124 10.82 8.68 -4.84
CA ARG A 124 11.89 9.47 -4.21
C ARG A 124 12.50 8.78 -2.99
N PHE A 125 11.67 8.17 -2.17
CA PHE A 125 12.13 7.41 -1.00
C PHE A 125 12.98 6.21 -1.42
N LEU A 126 12.52 5.40 -2.38
CA LEU A 126 13.24 4.24 -2.89
C LEU A 126 14.58 4.63 -3.53
N ILE A 127 14.64 5.74 -4.27
CA ILE A 127 15.86 6.23 -4.89
C ILE A 127 16.83 6.77 -3.83
N ASN A 128 16.37 7.67 -2.96
CA ASN A 128 17.25 8.43 -2.07
C ASN A 128 17.68 7.63 -0.83
N LYS A 129 16.83 6.77 -0.31
CA LYS A 129 17.08 6.02 0.92
C LYS A 129 17.51 4.57 0.67
N LEU A 130 16.96 3.95 -0.35
CA LEU A 130 17.22 2.54 -0.64
C LEU A 130 18.12 2.35 -1.88
N HIS A 131 18.49 3.45 -2.56
CA HIS A 131 19.36 3.41 -3.76
C HIS A 131 18.82 2.48 -4.87
N ILE A 132 17.50 2.28 -4.92
CA ILE A 132 16.84 1.52 -5.98
C ILE A 132 16.64 2.45 -7.18
N ASN A 133 17.48 2.32 -8.19
CA ASN A 133 17.40 3.12 -9.40
C ASN A 133 16.19 2.72 -10.25
N ASN A 134 15.45 3.71 -10.81
CA ASN A 134 14.27 3.51 -11.64
C ASN A 134 13.27 2.53 -11.02
N PRO A 135 12.64 2.87 -9.88
CA PRO A 135 11.67 2.00 -9.23
C PRO A 135 10.48 1.76 -10.14
N THR A 136 10.10 0.50 -10.29
CA THR A 136 8.91 0.08 -11.03
C THR A 136 7.66 0.24 -10.17
N PHE A 137 6.47 0.20 -10.78
CA PHE A 137 5.22 0.18 -10.01
C PHE A 137 5.15 -1.03 -9.06
N GLY A 138 5.69 -2.18 -9.47
CA GLY A 138 5.80 -3.36 -8.61
C GLY A 138 6.62 -3.10 -7.34
N ASP A 139 7.75 -2.37 -7.46
CA ASP A 139 8.55 -2.00 -6.28
C ASP A 139 7.77 -1.11 -5.32
N LEU A 140 7.00 -0.14 -5.83
CA LEU A 140 6.14 0.73 -5.03
C LEU A 140 5.02 -0.06 -4.36
N PHE A 141 4.37 -0.95 -5.10
CA PHE A 141 3.32 -1.82 -4.59
C PHE A 141 3.83 -2.74 -3.48
N MET A 142 4.99 -3.38 -3.69
CA MET A 142 5.60 -4.26 -2.68
C MET A 142 6.07 -3.49 -1.45
N ASP A 143 6.53 -2.24 -1.59
CA ASP A 143 6.87 -1.38 -0.46
C ASP A 143 5.64 -1.11 0.42
N VAL A 144 4.52 -0.73 -0.20
CA VAL A 144 3.25 -0.51 0.51
C VAL A 144 2.71 -1.81 1.11
N LEU A 145 2.70 -2.90 0.34
CA LEU A 145 2.17 -4.20 0.77
C LEU A 145 2.91 -4.75 2.00
N THR A 146 4.22 -4.57 2.05
CA THR A 146 5.07 -5.08 3.14
C THR A 146 5.23 -4.09 4.30
N GLY A 147 4.58 -2.93 4.26
CA GLY A 147 4.59 -1.95 5.35
C GLY A 147 5.86 -1.10 5.44
N GLY A 148 6.57 -0.86 4.32
CA GLY A 148 7.73 0.03 4.28
C GLY A 148 8.81 -0.36 5.29
N GLY A 149 9.08 0.53 6.27
CA GLY A 149 10.13 0.34 7.28
C GLY A 149 9.94 -0.89 8.18
N LEU A 150 8.70 -1.27 8.50
CA LEU A 150 8.42 -2.53 9.22
C LEU A 150 8.80 -3.73 8.35
N GLY A 151 8.48 -3.69 7.06
CA GLY A 151 8.91 -4.72 6.12
C GLY A 151 10.43 -4.83 6.03
N ASP A 152 11.17 -3.72 6.13
CA ASP A 152 12.62 -3.73 6.16
C ASP A 152 13.19 -4.43 7.40
N LEU A 153 12.55 -4.24 8.56
CA LEU A 153 12.92 -4.96 9.78
C LEU A 153 12.71 -6.49 9.63
N PHE A 154 11.57 -6.91 9.06
CA PHE A 154 11.32 -8.33 8.77
C PHE A 154 12.32 -8.89 7.76
N ARG A 155 12.66 -8.14 6.69
CA ARG A 155 13.69 -8.53 5.71
C ARG A 155 15.05 -8.71 6.39
N LYS A 156 15.43 -7.81 7.31
CA LYS A 156 16.66 -7.95 8.10
C LYS A 156 16.67 -9.26 8.89
N ILE A 157 15.57 -9.62 9.53
CA ILE A 157 15.46 -10.85 10.33
C ILE A 157 15.51 -12.10 9.45
N ILE A 158 14.77 -12.09 8.31
CA ILE A 158 14.64 -13.28 7.44
C ILE A 158 15.86 -13.46 6.54
N LEU A 159 16.36 -12.39 5.94
CA LEU A 159 17.49 -12.44 5.00
C LEU A 159 18.85 -12.36 5.70
N GLY A 160 18.90 -11.90 6.95
CA GLY A 160 20.14 -11.69 7.70
C GLY A 160 21.07 -10.72 6.96
N GLU A 161 22.28 -11.18 6.63
CA GLU A 161 23.29 -10.40 5.88
C GLU A 161 23.19 -10.59 4.34
N ARG A 162 22.30 -11.46 3.89
CA ARG A 162 22.18 -11.79 2.47
C ARG A 162 21.43 -10.71 1.70
N GLN A 163 22.01 -10.34 0.55
CA GLN A 163 21.33 -9.51 -0.45
C GLN A 163 21.13 -10.35 -1.70
N GLN A 164 19.88 -10.46 -2.15
CA GLN A 164 19.58 -11.13 -3.41
C GLN A 164 19.49 -10.09 -4.52
N VAL A 165 20.23 -10.32 -5.61
CA VAL A 165 20.16 -9.52 -6.84
C VAL A 165 19.15 -10.18 -7.77
N ILE A 166 18.13 -9.44 -8.18
CA ILE A 166 17.13 -9.90 -9.12
C ILE A 166 17.33 -9.14 -10.42
N ASP A 167 17.74 -9.87 -11.46
CA ASP A 167 18.04 -9.33 -12.80
C ASP A 167 16.92 -9.61 -13.82
N ASP A 168 15.94 -10.43 -13.47
CA ASP A 168 14.82 -10.78 -14.35
C ASP A 168 13.82 -9.63 -14.45
N ASN A 169 13.57 -9.13 -15.66
CA ASN A 169 12.66 -8.01 -15.92
C ASN A 169 11.22 -8.28 -15.45
N LEU A 170 10.73 -9.52 -15.54
CA LEU A 170 9.40 -9.88 -15.06
C LEU A 170 9.33 -9.80 -13.54
N LEU A 171 10.31 -10.35 -12.84
CA LEU A 171 10.38 -10.31 -11.39
C LEU A 171 10.55 -8.87 -10.87
N ILE A 172 11.31 -8.04 -11.56
CA ILE A 172 11.45 -6.61 -11.26
C ILE A 172 10.09 -5.90 -11.44
N ALA A 173 9.39 -6.15 -12.54
CA ALA A 173 8.08 -5.56 -12.80
C ALA A 173 7.03 -5.96 -11.75
N LEU A 174 7.12 -7.17 -11.20
CA LEU A 174 6.27 -7.67 -10.11
C LEU A 174 6.71 -7.18 -8.71
N GLY A 175 7.85 -6.45 -8.60
CA GLY A 175 8.33 -5.89 -7.34
C GLY A 175 9.14 -6.85 -6.46
N PHE A 176 9.54 -8.02 -7.00
CA PHE A 176 10.38 -8.96 -6.24
C PHE A 176 11.72 -8.35 -5.87
N ARG A 177 12.23 -7.39 -6.65
CA ARG A 177 13.43 -6.63 -6.31
C ARG A 177 13.27 -5.92 -4.96
N ARG A 178 12.15 -5.25 -4.72
CA ARG A 178 11.85 -4.59 -3.43
C ARG A 178 11.57 -5.60 -2.32
N LEU A 179 10.90 -6.71 -2.64
CA LEU A 179 10.55 -7.75 -1.66
C LEU A 179 11.80 -8.38 -1.01
N PHE A 180 12.84 -8.65 -1.80
CA PHE A 180 14.09 -9.27 -1.34
C PHE A 180 15.23 -8.27 -1.08
N TYR A 181 14.95 -6.97 -1.13
CA TYR A 181 15.93 -5.94 -0.86
C TYR A 181 16.14 -5.76 0.65
N ASN A 182 17.36 -5.96 1.11
CA ASN A 182 17.74 -5.77 2.51
C ASN A 182 18.60 -4.50 2.68
N PRO A 183 18.03 -3.36 3.15
CA PRO A 183 18.78 -2.11 3.30
C PRO A 183 19.87 -2.16 4.38
N TYR A 184 19.87 -3.19 5.22
CA TYR A 184 20.85 -3.38 6.32
C TYR A 184 21.97 -4.36 5.95
N SER A 185 22.01 -4.83 4.70
CA SER A 185 23.06 -5.74 4.25
C SER A 185 24.42 -5.02 4.12
N PRO A 186 25.51 -5.54 4.69
CA PRO A 186 26.86 -4.96 4.52
C PRO A 186 27.36 -5.04 3.08
N ASN A 187 26.75 -5.88 2.24
CA ASN A 187 27.10 -6.03 0.82
C ASN A 187 26.33 -5.08 -0.11
N LEU A 188 25.51 -4.17 0.43
CA LEU A 188 24.67 -3.27 -0.33
C LEU A 188 25.46 -2.40 -1.31
N GLU A 189 26.59 -1.84 -0.88
CA GLU A 189 27.46 -0.98 -1.71
C GLU A 189 27.97 -1.72 -2.95
N ARG A 190 28.35 -2.99 -2.82
CA ARG A 190 28.83 -3.81 -3.96
C ARG A 190 27.73 -4.10 -4.96
N VAL A 191 26.49 -4.27 -4.49
CA VAL A 191 25.32 -4.54 -5.36
C VAL A 191 24.91 -3.27 -6.10
N VAL A 192 24.88 -2.13 -5.41
CA VAL A 192 24.59 -0.82 -6.02
C VAL A 192 25.64 -0.46 -7.07
N GLU A 193 26.92 -0.67 -6.79
CA GLU A 193 28.01 -0.41 -7.73
C GLU A 193 27.92 -1.29 -8.99
N LYS A 194 27.51 -2.56 -8.85
CA LYS A 194 27.30 -3.47 -9.98
C LYS A 194 26.11 -3.04 -10.85
N ASP A 195 25.01 -2.59 -10.26
CA ASP A 195 23.83 -2.09 -10.98
C ASP A 195 24.12 -0.81 -11.76
N VAL A 196 24.98 0.06 -11.23
CA VAL A 196 25.44 1.27 -11.92
C VAL A 196 26.37 0.96 -13.10
N ARG A 197 27.21 -0.08 -13.00
CA ARG A 197 28.15 -0.47 -14.08
C ARG A 197 27.47 -1.20 -15.23
N THR A 198 26.34 -1.87 -14.98
CA THR A 198 25.63 -2.66 -16.01
C THR A 198 24.69 -1.84 -16.89
N LYS A 199 24.46 -0.55 -16.59
CA LYS A 199 23.66 0.36 -17.44
C LYS A 199 24.54 1.06 -18.47
N PRO A 200 24.20 0.98 -19.78
CA PRO A 200 24.93 1.69 -20.84
C PRO A 200 24.85 3.21 -20.65
N ALA A 201 25.88 3.89 -21.17
CA ALA A 201 26.23 5.30 -21.00
C ALA A 201 25.20 6.36 -21.49
N ASP A 202 23.93 6.03 -21.63
CA ASP A 202 22.91 6.91 -22.23
C ASP A 202 22.36 7.99 -21.29
N LEU A 203 22.70 7.95 -20.01
CA LEU A 203 22.23 8.96 -19.02
C LEU A 203 23.19 10.15 -18.84
N ARG A 204 24.29 10.24 -19.60
CA ARG A 204 25.23 11.40 -19.53
C ARG A 204 24.79 12.59 -20.40
N ARG A 205 23.64 12.56 -21.04
CA ARG A 205 23.19 13.62 -21.95
C ARG A 205 22.03 14.47 -21.42
N LEU A 206 21.67 14.36 -20.14
CA LEU A 206 20.62 15.18 -19.53
C LEU A 206 21.15 15.98 -18.32
N ASN A 207 22.28 16.62 -18.48
CA ASN A 207 22.70 17.79 -17.69
C ASN A 207 22.94 18.95 -18.64
#